data_188c3b7538bf0094a314e65287bae111
#
_entry.id   188c3b7538bf0094a314e65287bae111
#
_cell.length_a   1.000
_cell.length_b   1.000
_cell.length_c   1.000
_cell.angle_alpha   90.00
_cell.angle_beta   90.00
_cell.angle_gamma   90.00
#
_symmetry.space_group_name_H-M   'P 1'
#
loop_
_entity.id
_entity.type
_entity.pdbx_description
1 polymer ?
#
loop_
_entity_poly.entity_id
_entity_poly.type
_entity_poly.pdbx_seq_one_letter_code
_entity_poly.pdbx_strand_id
1 'polypeptide(L)'
;MIYVVATTKVKPEGRAAFIDGAKTCIGETHKEKGCISYELHASVNDPDIFVFVERWETREDLTAHGRAPHLKAWRELSAPLKASPTEIEIISGGEVQKL
;
A
#
# COMPACT_ATOMS: atom_id res chain seq x y z
N MET A 1 6.07 0.62 16.43
CA MET A 1 5.11 0.63 15.30
C MET A 1 5.75 1.26 14.07
N ILE A 2 5.47 0.72 12.92
CA ILE A 2 5.99 1.21 11.65
C ILE A 2 4.81 1.70 10.81
N TYR A 3 4.91 2.91 10.29
CA TYR A 3 3.96 3.47 9.34
C TYR A 3 4.55 3.46 7.95
N VAL A 4 3.73 3.16 6.95
CA VAL A 4 4.12 3.24 5.54
C VAL A 4 3.10 4.09 4.81
N VAL A 5 3.57 5.02 4.00
CA VAL A 5 2.75 5.82 3.09
C VAL A 5 3.30 5.57 1.69
N ALA A 6 2.50 4.90 0.86
CA ALA A 6 2.89 4.55 -0.51
C ALA A 6 1.96 5.25 -1.48
N THR A 7 2.48 6.23 -2.21
CA THR A 7 1.71 7.06 -3.12
C THR A 7 1.98 6.63 -4.57
N THR A 8 0.91 6.40 -5.32
CA THR A 8 0.98 5.96 -6.71
C THR A 8 0.09 6.83 -7.58
N LYS A 9 0.65 7.32 -8.68
CA LYS A 9 -0.16 7.92 -9.73
C LYS A 9 -0.48 6.85 -10.78
N VAL A 10 -1.76 6.67 -11.05
CA VAL A 10 -2.29 5.63 -11.93
C VAL A 10 -2.73 6.28 -13.24
N LYS A 11 -2.58 5.56 -14.36
CA LYS A 11 -3.13 6.01 -15.63
C LYS A 11 -4.65 6.09 -15.52
N PRO A 12 -5.31 7.12 -16.09
CA PRO A 12 -6.76 7.28 -15.93
C PRO A 12 -7.56 6.05 -16.33
N GLU A 13 -7.18 5.37 -17.40
CA GLU A 13 -7.83 4.16 -17.89
C GLU A 13 -7.57 2.93 -17.03
N GLY A 14 -6.60 3.02 -16.11
CA GLY A 14 -6.23 1.90 -15.23
C GLY A 14 -6.85 1.94 -13.84
N ARG A 15 -7.62 2.98 -13.51
CA ARG A 15 -8.15 3.16 -12.15
C ARG A 15 -8.96 1.96 -11.65
N ALA A 16 -9.91 1.49 -12.45
CA ALA A 16 -10.79 0.39 -12.04
C ALA A 16 -10.00 -0.90 -11.80
N ALA A 17 -9.09 -1.24 -12.69
CA ALA A 17 -8.24 -2.43 -12.56
C ALA A 17 -7.31 -2.31 -11.36
N PHE A 18 -6.78 -1.11 -11.09
CA PHE A 18 -5.92 -0.85 -9.95
C PHE A 18 -6.67 -1.09 -8.63
N ILE A 19 -7.86 -0.52 -8.50
CA ILE A 19 -8.69 -0.68 -7.30
C ILE A 19 -9.06 -2.16 -7.11
N ASP A 20 -9.48 -2.83 -8.16
CA ASP A 20 -9.89 -4.24 -8.11
C ASP A 20 -8.73 -5.14 -7.65
N GLY A 21 -7.57 -4.98 -8.25
CA GLY A 21 -6.38 -5.74 -7.87
C GLY A 21 -5.92 -5.42 -6.45
N ALA A 22 -6.02 -4.15 -6.04
CA ALA A 22 -5.68 -3.73 -4.70
C ALA A 22 -6.54 -4.42 -3.64
N LYS A 23 -7.84 -4.59 -3.90
CA LYS A 23 -8.75 -5.27 -2.96
C LYS A 23 -8.28 -6.69 -2.64
N THR A 24 -7.81 -7.42 -3.63
CA THR A 24 -7.27 -8.78 -3.43
C THR A 24 -6.02 -8.73 -2.56
N CYS A 25 -5.10 -7.83 -2.88
CA CYS A 25 -3.86 -7.66 -2.11
C CYS A 25 -4.17 -7.27 -0.66
N ILE A 26 -5.09 -6.33 -0.46
CA ILE A 26 -5.50 -5.87 0.87
C ILE A 26 -6.05 -7.03 1.70
N GLY A 27 -6.94 -7.84 1.12
CA GLY A 27 -7.52 -8.98 1.81
C GLY A 27 -6.49 -9.98 2.31
N GLU A 28 -5.50 -10.29 1.48
CA GLU A 28 -4.41 -11.20 1.85
C GLU A 28 -3.46 -10.55 2.86
N THR A 29 -3.20 -9.26 2.72
CA THR A 29 -2.31 -8.53 3.63
C THR A 29 -2.88 -8.47 5.05
N HIS A 30 -4.20 -8.34 5.20
CA HIS A 30 -4.84 -8.33 6.51
C HIS A 30 -4.63 -9.62 7.29
N LYS A 31 -4.29 -10.71 6.63
CA LYS A 31 -4.01 -12.01 7.28
C LYS A 31 -2.56 -12.13 7.72
N GLU A 32 -1.70 -11.20 7.33
CA GLU A 32 -0.28 -11.27 7.67
C GLU A 32 -0.02 -10.92 9.12
N LYS A 33 0.97 -11.60 9.70
CA LYS A 33 1.42 -11.31 11.05
C LYS A 33 1.90 -9.87 11.16
N GLY A 34 1.44 -9.17 12.17
CA GLY A 34 1.88 -7.81 12.47
C GLY A 34 1.21 -6.72 11.65
N CYS A 35 0.31 -7.06 10.74
CA CYS A 35 -0.46 -6.06 10.00
C CYS A 35 -1.54 -5.48 10.93
N ILE A 36 -1.37 -4.21 11.32
CA ILE A 36 -2.35 -3.50 12.14
C ILE A 36 -3.43 -2.91 11.26
N SER A 37 -3.02 -2.27 10.16
CA SER A 37 -3.93 -1.74 9.15
C SER A 37 -3.24 -1.63 7.81
N TYR A 38 -4.03 -1.76 6.75
CA TYR A 38 -3.52 -1.70 5.37
C TYR A 38 -4.69 -1.25 4.50
N GLU A 39 -4.69 0.03 4.12
CA GLU A 39 -5.84 0.63 3.43
C GLU A 39 -5.40 1.47 2.25
N LEU A 40 -6.22 1.46 1.20
CA LEU A 40 -6.02 2.28 0.01
C LEU A 40 -7.00 3.45 0.03
N HIS A 41 -6.48 4.65 -0.21
CA HIS A 41 -7.26 5.89 -0.28
C HIS A 41 -7.04 6.55 -1.63
N ALA A 42 -8.07 7.23 -2.12
CA ALA A 42 -7.98 8.06 -3.33
C ALA A 42 -7.92 9.53 -2.93
N SER A 43 -7.08 10.30 -3.61
CA SER A 43 -7.01 11.74 -3.41
C SER A 43 -8.28 12.42 -3.92
N VAL A 44 -8.81 13.37 -3.14
CA VAL A 44 -9.94 14.18 -3.58
C VAL A 44 -9.50 15.30 -4.53
N ASN A 45 -8.19 15.61 -4.57
CA ASN A 45 -7.63 16.66 -5.43
C ASN A 45 -7.25 16.13 -6.81
N ASP A 46 -6.87 14.86 -6.90
CA ASP A 46 -6.44 14.24 -8.16
C ASP A 46 -6.94 12.80 -8.19
N PRO A 47 -7.93 12.48 -9.05
CA PRO A 47 -8.53 11.14 -9.08
C PRO A 47 -7.58 10.04 -9.53
N ASP A 48 -6.40 10.39 -10.06
CA ASP A 48 -5.39 9.43 -10.48
C ASP A 48 -4.39 9.07 -9.37
N ILE A 49 -4.46 9.76 -8.23
CA ILE A 49 -3.56 9.50 -7.12
C ILE A 49 -4.22 8.62 -6.08
N PHE A 50 -3.53 7.52 -5.76
CA PHE A 50 -3.93 6.57 -4.73
C PHE A 50 -2.83 6.44 -3.70
N VAL A 51 -3.21 6.26 -2.45
CA VAL A 51 -2.27 6.19 -1.32
C VAL A 51 -2.59 4.98 -0.46
N PHE A 52 -1.63 4.07 -0.31
CA PHE A 52 -1.70 3.05 0.74
C PHE A 52 -1.20 3.66 2.03
N VAL A 53 -1.98 3.53 3.09
CA VAL A 53 -1.57 3.88 4.45
C VAL A 53 -1.54 2.59 5.25
N GLU A 54 -0.36 2.24 5.75
CA GLU A 54 -0.12 0.96 6.39
C GLU A 54 0.44 1.17 7.79
N ARG A 55 0.07 0.29 8.70
CA ARG A 55 0.65 0.24 10.05
C ARG A 55 1.05 -1.20 10.36
N TRP A 56 2.29 -1.37 10.80
CA TRP A 56 2.88 -2.68 11.10
C TRP A 56 3.45 -2.67 12.51
N GLU A 57 3.35 -3.79 13.20
CA GLU A 57 3.85 -3.90 14.58
C GLU A 57 5.37 -3.75 14.63
N THR A 58 6.09 -4.42 13.71
CA THR A 58 7.56 -4.40 13.67
C THR A 58 8.08 -4.23 12.25
N ARG A 59 9.38 -3.87 12.15
CA ARG A 59 10.06 -3.79 10.86
C ARG A 59 10.17 -5.16 10.20
N GLU A 60 10.35 -6.22 11.00
CA GLU A 60 10.44 -7.58 10.50
C GLU A 60 9.14 -8.01 9.82
N ASP A 61 8.00 -7.63 10.39
CA ASP A 61 6.70 -7.93 9.80
C ASP A 61 6.52 -7.21 8.46
N LEU A 62 6.95 -5.95 8.37
CA LEU A 62 6.94 -5.20 7.12
C LEU A 62 7.87 -5.84 6.08
N THR A 63 9.04 -6.28 6.50
CA THR A 63 10.00 -6.96 5.61
C THR A 63 9.41 -8.25 5.06
N ALA A 64 8.75 -9.03 5.91
CA ALA A 64 8.07 -10.27 5.50
C ALA A 64 6.96 -9.97 4.48
N HIS A 65 6.20 -8.89 4.70
CA HIS A 65 5.18 -8.43 3.76
C HIS A 65 5.79 -8.18 2.37
N GLY A 66 6.95 -7.56 2.31
CA GLY A 66 7.64 -7.27 1.05
C GLY A 66 8.02 -8.51 0.25
N ARG A 67 8.06 -9.69 0.89
CA ARG A 67 8.39 -10.97 0.27
C ARG A 67 7.16 -11.85 0.02
N ALA A 68 5.98 -11.39 0.41
CA ALA A 68 4.77 -12.21 0.30
C ALA A 68 4.39 -12.43 -1.17
N PRO A 69 3.91 -13.65 -1.52
CA PRO A 69 3.49 -13.95 -2.90
C PRO A 69 2.40 -13.02 -3.42
N HIS A 70 1.45 -12.64 -2.57
CA HIS A 70 0.37 -11.74 -2.99
C HIS A 70 0.88 -10.32 -3.27
N LEU A 71 1.96 -9.89 -2.62
CA LEU A 71 2.56 -8.59 -2.91
C LEU A 71 3.32 -8.64 -4.24
N LYS A 72 3.99 -9.74 -4.54
CA LYS A 72 4.63 -9.94 -5.84
C LYS A 72 3.59 -9.89 -6.96
N ALA A 73 2.48 -10.60 -6.78
CA ALA A 73 1.37 -10.60 -7.74
C ALA A 73 0.81 -9.20 -7.95
N TRP A 74 0.63 -8.44 -6.86
CA TRP A 74 0.16 -7.07 -6.91
C TRP A 74 1.13 -6.15 -7.66
N ARG A 75 2.43 -6.29 -7.43
CA ARG A 75 3.44 -5.51 -8.15
C ARG A 75 3.38 -5.77 -9.65
N GLU A 76 3.25 -7.03 -10.04
CA GLU A 76 3.18 -7.42 -11.46
C GLU A 76 1.90 -6.88 -12.12
N LEU A 77 0.77 -7.00 -11.44
CA LEU A 77 -0.51 -6.52 -11.94
C LEU A 77 -0.54 -5.01 -12.08
N SER A 78 -0.04 -4.30 -11.08
CA SER A 78 -0.14 -2.84 -11.01
C SER A 78 0.91 -2.11 -11.85
N ALA A 79 2.04 -2.74 -12.15
CA ALA A 79 3.13 -2.09 -12.88
C ALA A 79 2.68 -1.39 -14.18
N PRO A 80 1.94 -2.05 -15.10
CA PRO A 80 1.52 -1.40 -16.34
C PRO A 80 0.44 -0.34 -16.15
N LEU A 81 -0.19 -0.30 -14.97
CA LEU A 81 -1.26 0.67 -14.67
C LEU A 81 -0.72 1.99 -14.12
N LYS A 82 0.54 2.03 -13.72
CA LYS A 82 1.14 3.21 -13.11
C LYS A 82 1.58 4.23 -14.16
N ALA A 83 1.30 5.50 -13.89
CA ALA A 83 1.80 6.62 -14.69
C ALA A 83 3.23 7.01 -14.29
N SER A 84 3.62 6.69 -13.06
CA SER A 84 4.96 6.95 -12.51
C SER A 84 5.28 5.93 -11.42
N PRO A 85 6.55 5.76 -11.03
CA PRO A 85 6.92 4.85 -9.95
C PRO A 85 6.23 5.22 -8.63
N THR A 86 5.91 4.20 -7.82
CA THR A 86 5.35 4.41 -6.49
C THR A 86 6.39 5.03 -5.58
N GLU A 87 6.01 6.06 -4.84
CA GLU A 87 6.83 6.66 -3.80
C GLU A 87 6.45 6.03 -2.47
N ILE A 88 7.41 5.38 -1.81
CA ILE A 88 7.18 4.69 -0.54
C ILE A 88 7.98 5.38 0.55
N GLU A 89 7.27 5.86 1.57
CA GLU A 89 7.89 6.43 2.76
C GLU A 89 7.61 5.54 3.95
N ILE A 90 8.67 5.20 4.68
CA ILE A 90 8.60 4.37 5.89
C ILE A 90 8.94 5.25 7.07
N ILE A 91 8.03 5.31 8.04
CA ILE A 91 8.18 6.13 9.24
C ILE A 91 8.32 5.20 10.43
N SER A 92 9.46 5.29 11.11
CA SER A 92 9.76 4.45 12.28
C SER A 92 10.49 5.25 13.34
N GLY A 93 10.53 4.71 14.57
CA GLY A 93 11.27 5.30 15.68
C GLY A 93 10.59 6.45 16.39
N GLY A 94 9.43 6.88 15.91
CA GLY A 94 8.65 7.91 16.56
C GLY A 94 7.58 7.32 17.48
N GLU A 95 7.04 8.17 18.36
CA GLU A 95 5.92 7.82 19.21
C GLU A 95 4.62 8.31 18.57
N VAL A 96 3.61 7.42 18.55
CA VAL A 96 2.29 7.79 18.06
C VAL A 96 1.51 8.46 19.18
N GLN A 97 1.13 9.70 18.95
CA GLN A 97 0.34 10.47 19.91
C GLN A 97 -1.07 10.68 19.35
N LYS A 98 -2.05 10.60 20.24
CA LYS A 98 -3.44 10.92 19.91
C LYS A 98 -3.81 12.27 20.48
N LEU A 99 -4.58 13.02 19.74
CA LEU A 99 -5.15 14.26 20.24
C LEU A 99 -6.27 13.96 21.24
#